data_377007261bbb5f5b5230a062f2eeec2c
#
_entry.id   377007261bbb5f5b5230a062f2eeec2c
#
_cell.length_a   1.000
_cell.length_b   1.000
_cell.length_c   1.000
_cell.angle_alpha   90.00
_cell.angle_beta   90.00
_cell.angle_gamma   90.00
#
_symmetry.space_group_name_H-M   'P 1'
#
loop_
_entity.id
_entity.type
_entity.pdbx_description
1 polymer ?
#
loop_
_entity_poly.entity_id
_entity_poly.type
_entity_poly.pdbx_seq_one_letter_code
_entity_poly.pdbx_strand_id
1 'polypeptide(L)'
;MTKYYVYIVRCTKDNTLYTGYTTDVEKRVAQHNAGKGAKYTRGRGPVAPVFVWTCATKRQALRLERTIKRMPRAHKLEMISF
;
A
#
# COMPACT_ATOMS: atom_id res chain seq x y z
N MET A 1 13.89 14.94 -8.95
CA MET A 1 13.06 14.03 -9.75
C MET A 1 12.05 13.32 -8.86
N THR A 2 10.83 13.20 -9.33
CA THR A 2 9.77 12.54 -8.58
C THR A 2 9.96 11.03 -8.63
N LYS A 3 9.90 10.39 -7.48
CA LYS A 3 9.86 8.95 -7.38
C LYS A 3 8.44 8.50 -7.06
N TYR A 4 8.15 7.27 -7.42
CA TYR A 4 6.85 6.67 -7.17
C TYR A 4 7.07 5.43 -6.31
N TYR A 5 6.16 5.19 -5.39
CA TYR A 5 6.26 4.09 -4.45
C TYR A 5 5.00 3.24 -4.54
N VAL A 6 5.19 1.94 -4.62
CA VAL A 6 4.10 1.00 -4.42
C VAL A 6 4.20 0.50 -2.99
N TYR A 7 3.08 0.48 -2.30
CA TYR A 7 3.08 0.13 -0.88
C TYR A 7 1.94 -0.83 -0.58
N ILE A 8 2.15 -1.61 0.48
CA ILE A 8 1.09 -2.41 1.08
C ILE A 8 0.98 -1.94 2.52
N VAL A 9 -0.24 -1.62 2.96
CA VAL A 9 -0.52 -1.33 4.36
C VAL A 9 -1.37 -2.45 4.93
N ARG A 10 -1.17 -2.72 6.20
CA ARG A 10 -1.99 -3.65 6.95
C ARG A 10 -2.95 -2.85 7.83
N CYS A 11 -4.22 -3.18 7.74
CA CYS A 11 -5.23 -2.61 8.61
C CYS A 11 -5.21 -3.38 9.93
N THR A 12 -4.84 -2.71 11.02
CA THR A 12 -4.62 -3.40 12.29
C THR A 12 -5.90 -3.99 12.89
N LYS A 13 -7.05 -3.43 12.54
CA LYS A 13 -8.33 -3.88 13.08
C LYS A 13 -8.68 -5.31 12.66
N ASP A 14 -8.38 -5.67 11.41
CA ASP A 14 -8.79 -6.97 10.86
C ASP A 14 -7.70 -7.68 10.06
N ASN A 15 -6.47 -7.16 10.10
CA ASN A 15 -5.32 -7.71 9.37
C ASN A 15 -5.47 -7.75 7.84
N THR A 16 -6.39 -6.97 7.28
CA THR A 16 -6.51 -6.90 5.82
C THR A 16 -5.37 -6.10 5.24
N LEU A 17 -5.05 -6.40 3.98
CA LEU A 17 -3.96 -5.74 3.26
C LEU A 17 -4.54 -4.87 2.17
N TYR A 18 -4.01 -3.66 2.05
CA TYR A 18 -4.38 -2.73 0.98
C TYR A 18 -3.14 -2.33 0.21
N THR A 19 -3.21 -2.39 -1.11
CA THR A 19 -2.10 -2.03 -2.00
C THR A 19 -2.43 -0.75 -2.75
N GLY A 20 -1.47 0.17 -2.82
CA GLY A 20 -1.64 1.40 -3.55
C GLY A 20 -0.31 1.92 -4.06
N TYR A 21 -0.33 3.08 -4.71
CA TYR A 21 0.90 3.78 -5.07
C TYR A 21 0.78 5.25 -4.69
N THR A 22 1.92 5.88 -4.49
CA THR A 22 1.98 7.28 -4.08
C THR A 22 3.35 7.87 -4.39
N THR A 23 3.45 9.18 -4.36
CA THR A 23 4.74 9.86 -4.41
C THR A 23 5.28 10.18 -3.01
N ASP A 24 4.47 9.96 -1.97
CA ASP A 24 4.85 10.26 -0.58
C ASP A 24 4.16 9.27 0.35
N VAL A 25 4.89 8.24 0.77
CA VAL A 25 4.33 7.15 1.58
C VAL A 25 3.86 7.66 2.94
N GLU A 26 4.65 8.49 3.63
CA GLU A 26 4.28 8.98 4.96
C GLU A 26 2.99 9.77 4.91
N LYS A 27 2.87 10.67 3.94
CA LYS A 27 1.68 11.48 3.75
C LYS A 27 0.46 10.61 3.45
N ARG A 28 0.64 9.59 2.60
CA ARG A 28 -0.45 8.71 2.21
C ARG A 28 -0.93 7.85 3.39
N VAL A 29 0.00 7.34 4.17
CA VAL A 29 -0.35 6.58 5.39
C VAL A 29 -1.10 7.47 6.37
N ALA A 30 -0.66 8.71 6.55
CA ALA A 30 -1.35 9.66 7.41
C ALA A 30 -2.78 9.94 6.91
N GLN A 31 -2.97 10.04 5.60
CA GLN A 31 -4.30 10.21 5.02
C GLN A 31 -5.20 9.00 5.29
N HIS A 32 -4.67 7.78 5.14
CA HIS A 32 -5.43 6.57 5.47
C HIS A 32 -5.85 6.58 6.95
N ASN A 33 -4.93 6.93 7.84
CA ASN A 33 -5.21 6.93 9.27
C ASN A 33 -6.18 8.04 9.67
N ALA A 34 -6.25 9.12 8.90
CA ALA A 34 -7.21 10.19 9.12
C ALA A 34 -8.59 9.92 8.50
N GLY A 35 -8.78 8.74 7.89
CA GLY A 35 -10.02 8.40 7.22
C GLY A 35 -10.22 9.07 5.89
N LYS A 36 -9.15 9.66 5.32
CA LYS A 36 -9.19 10.40 4.06
C LYS A 36 -8.51 9.66 2.91
N GLY A 37 -8.06 8.44 3.17
CA GLY A 37 -7.42 7.61 2.15
C GLY A 37 -8.44 6.86 1.31
N ALA A 38 -8.09 5.65 0.92
CA ALA A 38 -8.99 4.82 0.13
C ALA A 38 -10.24 4.44 0.94
N LYS A 39 -11.35 4.30 0.25
CA LYS A 39 -12.60 3.86 0.87
C LYS A 39 -12.41 2.52 1.58
N TYR A 40 -11.61 1.64 1.01
CA TYR A 40 -11.31 0.32 1.58
C TYR A 40 -10.71 0.39 2.98
N THR A 41 -9.83 1.36 3.24
CA THR A 41 -9.15 1.49 4.53
C THR A 41 -9.96 2.30 5.55
N ARG A 42 -11.02 2.94 5.11
CA ARG A 42 -11.86 3.77 5.99
C ARG A 42 -12.55 2.88 7.02
N GLY A 43 -12.40 3.24 8.29
CA GLY A 43 -12.97 2.45 9.37
C GLY A 43 -12.20 1.19 9.73
N ARG A 44 -11.08 0.91 9.05
CA ARG A 44 -10.23 -0.26 9.30
C ARG A 44 -8.90 0.11 9.96
N GLY A 45 -8.70 1.38 10.21
CA GLY A 45 -7.48 1.87 10.79
C GLY A 45 -7.30 1.53 12.25
N PRO A 46 -6.14 1.82 12.80
CA PRO A 46 -5.04 2.43 12.05
C PRO A 46 -4.42 1.45 11.05
N VAL A 47 -3.71 2.01 10.06
CA VAL A 47 -2.97 1.20 9.10
C VAL A 47 -1.49 1.40 9.31
N ALA A 48 -0.71 0.38 8.99
CA ALA A 48 0.75 0.44 9.07
C ALA A 48 1.34 -0.05 7.74
N PRO A 49 2.38 0.62 7.23
CA PRO A 49 3.03 0.13 6.03
C PRO A 49 3.82 -1.14 6.34
N VAL A 50 3.66 -2.16 5.51
CA VAL A 50 4.36 -3.43 5.67
C VAL A 50 5.21 -3.78 4.46
N PHE A 51 5.09 -3.03 3.37
CA PHE A 51 5.88 -3.21 2.16
C PHE A 51 5.94 -1.88 1.42
N VAL A 52 7.13 -1.49 0.96
CA VAL A 52 7.32 -0.31 0.13
C VAL A 52 8.34 -0.64 -0.94
N TRP A 53 8.03 -0.32 -2.19
CA TRP A 53 8.94 -0.51 -3.31
C TRP A 53 9.03 0.78 -4.11
N THR A 54 10.26 1.20 -4.41
CA THR A 54 10.52 2.43 -5.15
C THR A 54 10.51 2.15 -6.65
N CYS A 55 9.78 2.96 -7.41
CA CYS A 55 9.72 2.89 -8.85
C CYS A 55 10.20 4.22 -9.45
N ALA A 56 10.87 4.14 -10.60
CA ALA A 56 11.39 5.33 -11.25
C ALA A 56 10.31 6.11 -11.99
N THR A 57 9.26 5.44 -12.47
CA THR A 57 8.20 6.07 -13.25
C THR A 57 6.83 5.67 -12.72
N LYS A 58 5.84 6.53 -13.00
CA LYS A 58 4.45 6.24 -12.67
C LYS A 58 3.97 4.96 -13.34
N ARG A 59 4.41 4.75 -14.58
CA ARG A 59 4.02 3.55 -15.35
C ARG A 59 4.48 2.27 -14.65
N GLN A 60 5.72 2.25 -14.16
CA GLN A 60 6.24 1.12 -13.41
C GLN A 60 5.42 0.89 -12.13
N ALA A 61 5.10 1.97 -11.43
CA ALA A 61 4.33 1.88 -10.20
C ALA A 61 2.93 1.32 -10.45
N LEU A 62 2.25 1.78 -11.50
CA LEU A 62 0.92 1.29 -11.84
C LEU A 62 0.95 -0.20 -12.22
N ARG A 63 1.97 -0.63 -12.95
CA ARG A 63 2.12 -2.04 -13.33
C ARG A 63 2.35 -2.92 -12.10
N LEU A 64 3.24 -2.49 -11.22
CA LEU A 64 3.53 -3.24 -10.00
C LEU A 64 2.31 -3.30 -9.08
N GLU A 65 1.63 -2.17 -8.90
CA GLU A 65 0.41 -2.13 -8.10
C GLU A 65 -0.62 -3.13 -8.61
N ARG A 66 -0.84 -3.14 -9.93
CA ARG A 66 -1.79 -4.07 -10.55
C ARG A 66 -1.39 -5.52 -10.32
N THR A 67 -0.10 -5.82 -10.49
CA THR A 67 0.42 -7.16 -10.28
C THR A 67 0.19 -7.62 -8.84
N ILE A 68 0.51 -6.76 -7.88
CA ILE A 68 0.35 -7.10 -6.46
C ILE A 68 -1.14 -7.28 -6.11
N LYS A 69 -2.01 -6.41 -6.63
CA LYS A 69 -3.44 -6.51 -6.35
C LYS A 69 -4.05 -7.84 -6.82
N ARG A 70 -3.48 -8.42 -7.85
CA ARG A 70 -3.95 -9.70 -8.39
C ARG A 70 -3.41 -10.91 -7.65
N MET A 71 -2.41 -10.72 -6.81
CA MET A 71 -1.80 -11.82 -6.08
C MET A 71 -2.76 -12.35 -5.01
N PRO A 72 -2.79 -13.68 -4.80
CA PRO A 72 -3.46 -14.24 -3.63
C PRO A 72 -2.83 -13.70 -2.35
N ARG A 73 -3.61 -13.65 -1.27
CA ARG A 73 -3.13 -13.14 0.01
C ARG A 73 -1.85 -13.85 0.46
N ALA A 74 -1.75 -15.16 0.24
CA ALA A 74 -0.57 -15.92 0.64
C ALA A 74 0.71 -15.39 0.00
N HIS A 75 0.64 -15.01 -1.29
CA HIS A 75 1.78 -14.44 -1.99
C HIS A 75 2.14 -13.05 -1.44
N LYS A 76 1.13 -12.24 -1.12
CA LYS A 76 1.37 -10.93 -0.52
C LYS A 76 2.06 -11.07 0.83
N LEU A 77 1.65 -12.04 1.63
CA LEU A 77 2.27 -12.29 2.92
C LEU A 77 3.73 -12.69 2.79
N GLU A 78 4.09 -13.43 1.74
CA GLU A 78 5.49 -13.77 1.47
C GLU A 78 6.32 -12.52 1.15
N MET A 79 5.75 -11.55 0.43
CA MET A 79 6.44 -10.31 0.09
C MET A 79 6.76 -9.47 1.32
N ILE A 80 5.91 -9.52 2.32
CA ILE A 80 6.05 -8.74 3.54
C ILE A 80 6.61 -9.55 4.70
N SER A 81 7.20 -10.71 4.39
CA SER A 81 7.81 -11.54 5.42
C SER A 81 9.00 -10.81 6.05
N PHE A 82 9.18 -10.98 7.29
CA PHE A 82 10.13 -10.26 8.12
C PHE A 82 11.22 -11.16 8.64
#